data_01379af567d23ea50a8518dcd9303ff3
#
_entry.id   01379af567d23ea50a8518dcd9303ff3
#
_cell.length_a   1.000
_cell.length_b   1.000
_cell.length_c   1.000
_cell.angle_alpha   90.00
_cell.angle_beta   90.00
_cell.angle_gamma   90.00
#
_symmetry.space_group_name_H-M   'P 1'
#
loop_
_entity.id
_entity.type
_entity.pdbx_description
1 polymer ?
#
loop_
_entity_poly.entity_id
_entity_poly.type
_entity_poly.pdbx_seq_one_letter_code
_entity_poly.pdbx_strand_id
1 'polypeptide(L)'
;MHTDFDPDPDPRSGSGDSVDAMLAQWSRWLPELDVSSSAVIGRLLRAARLTEERFADQLRRRDGRAVANVGDFDVLQTLRRAEPPYALTPGQLRQSLLVSSAGLSGRLNRLERAGWISRTTSPDDRRCSLVSLTEQGRKDFDGLIESQLALERELLSVLEPEARAAVAAALRKLLLSLETAP
;
A
#
# COMPACT_ATOMS: atom_id res chain seq x y z
N MET A 1 25.37 -42.84 10.45
CA MET A 1 25.59 -41.98 9.29
C MET A 1 24.99 -40.63 9.67
N HIS A 2 25.85 -39.78 10.30
CA HIS A 2 25.47 -38.43 10.69
C HIS A 2 25.49 -37.55 9.44
N THR A 3 24.32 -37.07 9.02
CA THR A 3 24.24 -36.01 8.04
C THR A 3 24.52 -34.72 8.78
N ASP A 4 25.73 -34.18 8.59
CA ASP A 4 26.07 -32.80 8.99
C ASP A 4 25.07 -31.87 8.31
N PHE A 5 24.20 -31.28 9.11
CA PHE A 5 23.32 -30.20 8.70
C PHE A 5 24.20 -28.94 8.65
N ASP A 6 24.68 -28.61 7.43
CA ASP A 6 25.35 -27.34 7.19
C ASP A 6 24.32 -26.20 7.35
N PRO A 7 24.48 -25.29 8.33
CA PRO A 7 23.51 -24.21 8.53
C PRO A 7 23.53 -23.32 7.28
N ASP A 8 22.33 -23.11 6.75
CA ASP A 8 22.04 -22.25 5.61
C ASP A 8 22.82 -20.91 5.73
N PRO A 9 23.57 -20.47 4.74
CA PRO A 9 24.32 -19.23 4.83
C PRO A 9 23.36 -18.08 5.10
N ASP A 10 23.69 -17.24 6.09
CA ASP A 10 22.91 -16.04 6.45
C ASP A 10 22.59 -15.24 5.16
N PRO A 11 21.32 -15.08 4.77
CA PRO A 11 20.94 -14.39 3.54
C PRO A 11 21.43 -12.92 3.49
N ARG A 12 21.99 -12.42 4.59
CA ARG A 12 22.56 -11.07 4.73
C ARG A 12 24.06 -10.99 4.44
N SER A 13 24.73 -12.11 4.19
CA SER A 13 26.19 -12.16 3.99
C SER A 13 26.66 -12.14 2.52
N GLY A 14 25.72 -12.11 1.56
CA GLY A 14 26.00 -12.06 0.11
C GLY A 14 25.44 -10.79 -0.53
N SER A 15 25.93 -10.46 -1.72
CA SER A 15 25.46 -9.32 -2.54
C SER A 15 24.02 -9.47 -3.09
N GLY A 16 23.27 -10.50 -2.68
CA GLY A 16 21.92 -10.83 -3.10
C GLY A 16 20.84 -10.50 -2.07
N ASP A 17 19.60 -10.35 -2.52
CA ASP A 17 18.43 -10.19 -1.67
C ASP A 17 17.77 -11.54 -1.30
N SER A 18 16.73 -11.52 -0.48
CA SER A 18 16.01 -12.72 -0.05
C SER A 18 15.28 -13.45 -1.18
N VAL A 19 15.08 -12.81 -2.34
CA VAL A 19 14.51 -13.47 -3.54
C VAL A 19 15.59 -14.24 -4.28
N ASP A 20 16.82 -13.73 -4.31
CA ASP A 20 17.95 -14.46 -4.89
C ASP A 20 18.19 -15.79 -4.16
N ALA A 21 18.13 -15.77 -2.82
CA ALA A 21 18.23 -16.99 -2.02
C ALA A 21 17.10 -18.00 -2.35
N MET A 22 15.87 -17.52 -2.48
CA MET A 22 14.72 -18.36 -2.87
C MET A 22 14.91 -18.96 -4.27
N LEU A 23 15.34 -18.16 -5.25
CA LEU A 23 15.57 -18.63 -6.62
C LEU A 23 16.66 -19.68 -6.67
N ALA A 24 17.77 -19.49 -5.93
CA ALA A 24 18.85 -20.46 -5.84
C ALA A 24 18.39 -21.80 -5.24
N GLN A 25 17.49 -21.78 -4.24
CA GLN A 25 16.90 -22.99 -3.69
C GLN A 25 16.06 -23.74 -4.73
N TRP A 26 15.19 -23.04 -5.47
CA TRP A 26 14.41 -23.64 -6.56
C TRP A 26 15.27 -24.26 -7.64
N SER A 27 16.30 -23.56 -8.12
CA SER A 27 17.23 -24.09 -9.13
C SER A 27 17.99 -25.33 -8.66
N ARG A 28 18.23 -25.45 -7.34
CA ARG A 28 18.89 -26.64 -6.77
C ARG A 28 17.97 -27.86 -6.74
N TRP A 29 16.69 -27.66 -6.36
CA TRP A 29 15.77 -28.77 -6.15
C TRP A 29 14.97 -29.16 -7.40
N LEU A 30 14.71 -28.20 -8.28
CA LEU A 30 13.93 -28.35 -9.51
C LEU A 30 14.63 -27.62 -10.67
N PRO A 31 15.80 -28.10 -11.15
CA PRO A 31 16.62 -27.38 -12.13
C PRO A 31 15.94 -27.16 -13.49
N GLU A 32 14.94 -27.99 -13.83
CA GLU A 32 14.15 -27.88 -15.07
C GLU A 32 13.03 -26.83 -14.99
N LEU A 33 12.78 -26.25 -13.80
CA LEU A 33 11.71 -25.29 -13.60
C LEU A 33 12.16 -23.86 -13.96
N ASP A 34 11.48 -23.25 -14.89
CA ASP A 34 11.69 -21.81 -15.17
C ASP A 34 11.05 -20.96 -14.06
N VAL A 35 11.88 -20.40 -13.21
CA VAL A 35 11.49 -19.49 -12.11
C VAL A 35 11.78 -18.02 -12.41
N SER A 36 12.08 -17.67 -13.65
CA SER A 36 12.47 -16.30 -14.03
C SER A 36 11.42 -15.24 -13.67
N SER A 37 10.14 -15.55 -13.87
CA SER A 37 9.04 -14.65 -13.48
C SER A 37 8.96 -14.41 -11.96
N SER A 38 9.39 -15.38 -11.15
CA SER A 38 9.42 -15.27 -9.69
C SER A 38 10.43 -14.23 -9.22
N ALA A 39 11.45 -13.93 -10.02
CA ALA A 39 12.40 -12.84 -9.74
C ALA A 39 11.70 -11.48 -9.67
N VAL A 40 10.70 -11.24 -10.52
CA VAL A 40 9.93 -10.00 -10.54
C VAL A 40 8.83 -10.02 -9.49
N ILE A 41 7.97 -11.03 -9.52
CA ILE A 41 6.81 -11.12 -8.61
C ILE A 41 7.25 -11.24 -7.15
N GLY A 42 8.27 -12.02 -6.86
CA GLY A 42 8.82 -12.17 -5.51
C GLY A 42 9.31 -10.84 -4.94
N ARG A 43 10.05 -10.04 -5.73
CA ARG A 43 10.51 -8.70 -5.32
C ARG A 43 9.36 -7.72 -5.17
N LEU A 44 8.40 -7.73 -6.10
CA LEU A 44 7.21 -6.88 -6.02
C LEU A 44 6.44 -7.10 -4.71
N LEU A 45 6.11 -8.34 -4.39
CA LEU A 45 5.34 -8.68 -3.20
C LEU A 45 6.12 -8.38 -1.90
N ARG A 46 7.42 -8.65 -1.86
CA ARG A 46 8.25 -8.35 -0.68
C ARG A 46 8.48 -6.86 -0.50
N ALA A 47 8.77 -6.13 -1.59
CA ALA A 47 8.92 -4.68 -1.54
C ALA A 47 7.61 -4.02 -1.09
N ALA A 48 6.46 -4.42 -1.64
CA ALA A 48 5.15 -3.91 -1.22
C ALA A 48 4.91 -4.11 0.27
N ARG A 49 5.15 -5.34 0.79
CA ARG A 49 4.98 -5.64 2.21
C ARG A 49 5.88 -4.81 3.11
N LEU A 50 7.17 -4.74 2.81
CA LEU A 50 8.14 -3.97 3.61
C LEU A 50 7.84 -2.47 3.57
N THR A 51 7.39 -1.95 2.42
CA THR A 51 6.96 -0.56 2.28
C THR A 51 5.72 -0.30 3.14
N GLU A 52 4.73 -1.19 3.11
CA GLU A 52 3.53 -1.08 3.95
C GLU A 52 3.87 -1.11 5.45
N GLU A 53 4.80 -1.96 5.88
CA GLU A 53 5.30 -1.99 7.26
C GLU A 53 5.94 -0.65 7.66
N ARG A 54 6.77 -0.04 6.79
CA ARG A 54 7.38 1.28 7.03
C ARG A 54 6.33 2.39 7.14
N PHE A 55 5.32 2.37 6.28
CA PHE A 55 4.20 3.31 6.34
C PHE A 55 3.39 3.15 7.63
N ALA A 56 3.08 1.92 8.03
CA ALA A 56 2.39 1.64 9.27
C ALA A 56 3.18 2.11 10.49
N ASP A 57 4.51 1.92 10.50
CA ASP A 57 5.40 2.40 11.56
C ASP A 57 5.39 3.93 11.66
N GLN A 58 5.45 4.63 10.54
CA GLN A 58 5.38 6.09 10.50
C GLN A 58 4.04 6.60 11.05
N LEU A 59 2.92 5.98 10.64
CA LEU A 59 1.60 6.35 11.13
C LEU A 59 1.46 6.16 12.65
N ARG A 60 2.09 5.12 13.22
CA ARG A 60 2.06 4.84 14.66
C ARG A 60 2.91 5.82 15.49
N ARG A 61 4.02 6.31 14.94
CA ARG A 61 4.97 7.19 15.64
C ARG A 61 4.58 8.66 15.61
N ARG A 62 3.56 8.99 14.83
CA ARG A 62 3.15 10.38 14.64
C ARG A 62 2.40 10.91 15.86
N ASP A 63 2.75 12.12 16.29
CA ASP A 63 1.95 12.90 17.23
C ASP A 63 0.67 13.40 16.56
N GLY A 64 -0.41 13.49 17.33
CA GLY A 64 -1.70 14.02 16.86
C GLY A 64 -2.76 12.95 16.65
N ARG A 65 -3.71 13.21 15.76
CA ARG A 65 -4.84 12.33 15.51
C ARG A 65 -4.40 11.01 14.89
N ALA A 66 -4.70 9.89 15.55
CA ALA A 66 -4.27 8.57 15.13
C ALA A 66 -4.91 8.12 13.81
N VAL A 67 -4.10 7.53 12.94
CA VAL A 67 -4.52 6.72 11.79
C VAL A 67 -4.10 5.29 12.06
N ALA A 68 -5.04 4.36 12.11
CA ALA A 68 -4.78 3.03 12.65
C ALA A 68 -3.90 2.15 11.74
N ASN A 69 -3.97 2.34 10.44
CA ASN A 69 -3.24 1.54 9.45
C ASN A 69 -3.25 2.23 8.07
N VAL A 70 -2.49 1.65 7.14
CA VAL A 70 -2.38 2.14 5.75
C VAL A 70 -3.74 2.17 5.05
N GLY A 71 -4.62 1.19 5.27
CA GLY A 71 -5.94 1.20 4.66
C GLY A 71 -6.85 2.35 5.14
N ASP A 72 -6.71 2.82 6.37
CA ASP A 72 -7.40 4.02 6.86
C ASP A 72 -6.80 5.28 6.20
N PHE A 73 -5.48 5.33 6.04
CA PHE A 73 -4.81 6.39 5.29
C PHE A 73 -5.29 6.47 3.84
N ASP A 74 -5.45 5.33 3.15
CA ASP A 74 -5.95 5.29 1.77
C ASP A 74 -7.35 5.89 1.63
N VAL A 75 -8.23 5.67 2.61
CA VAL A 75 -9.56 6.32 2.64
C VAL A 75 -9.41 7.84 2.71
N LEU A 76 -8.58 8.33 3.63
CA LEU A 76 -8.36 9.77 3.82
C LEU A 76 -7.74 10.42 2.57
N GLN A 77 -6.75 9.77 1.98
CA GLN A 77 -6.10 10.21 0.75
C GLN A 77 -7.08 10.27 -0.43
N THR A 78 -7.96 9.27 -0.54
CA THR A 78 -8.97 9.23 -1.60
C THR A 78 -9.99 10.34 -1.44
N LEU A 79 -10.47 10.59 -0.22
CA LEU A 79 -11.37 11.70 0.06
C LEU A 79 -10.70 13.06 -0.18
N ARG A 80 -9.42 13.21 0.18
CA ARG A 80 -8.67 14.48 -0.01
C ARG A 80 -8.51 14.86 -1.49
N ARG A 81 -8.46 13.87 -2.37
CA ARG A 81 -8.34 14.05 -3.83
C ARG A 81 -9.69 14.11 -4.55
N ALA A 82 -10.80 13.96 -3.84
CA ALA A 82 -12.12 14.00 -4.45
C ALA A 82 -12.40 15.38 -5.06
N GLU A 83 -13.08 15.38 -6.22
CA GLU A 83 -13.62 16.57 -6.85
C GLU A 83 -14.72 17.22 -5.96
N PRO A 84 -15.01 18.52 -6.16
CA PRO A 84 -16.13 19.15 -5.47
C PRO A 84 -17.44 18.34 -5.66
N PRO A 85 -18.26 18.14 -4.65
CA PRO A 85 -18.27 18.77 -3.33
C PRO A 85 -17.31 18.13 -2.29
N TYR A 86 -16.22 17.49 -2.68
CA TYR A 86 -15.21 16.85 -1.81
C TYR A 86 -15.79 15.73 -0.92
N ALA A 87 -16.76 15.03 -1.45
CA ALA A 87 -17.45 13.93 -0.79
C ALA A 87 -17.64 12.76 -1.76
N LEU A 88 -17.55 11.54 -1.25
CA LEU A 88 -17.72 10.31 -2.01
C LEU A 88 -18.74 9.41 -1.33
N THR A 89 -19.51 8.66 -2.12
CA THR A 89 -20.33 7.57 -1.59
C THR A 89 -19.45 6.39 -1.15
N PRO A 90 -19.91 5.54 -0.23
CA PRO A 90 -19.22 4.29 0.11
C PRO A 90 -18.97 3.39 -1.10
N GLY A 91 -19.86 3.43 -2.11
CA GLY A 91 -19.71 2.70 -3.36
C GLY A 91 -18.48 3.18 -4.19
N GLN A 92 -18.35 4.51 -4.35
CA GLN A 92 -17.21 5.12 -5.02
C GLN A 92 -15.89 4.86 -4.28
N LEU A 93 -15.89 4.98 -2.94
CA LEU A 93 -14.72 4.65 -2.13
C LEU A 93 -14.31 3.19 -2.28
N ARG A 94 -15.27 2.25 -2.25
CA ARG A 94 -15.00 0.82 -2.42
C ARG A 94 -14.36 0.53 -3.77
N GLN A 95 -14.87 1.14 -4.83
CA GLN A 95 -14.33 0.97 -6.18
C GLN A 95 -12.90 1.53 -6.28
N SER A 96 -12.67 2.72 -5.74
CA SER A 96 -11.34 3.35 -5.77
C SER A 96 -10.29 2.61 -4.94
N LEU A 97 -10.69 1.97 -3.85
CA LEU A 97 -9.79 1.32 -2.89
C LEU A 97 -9.65 -0.20 -3.12
N LEU A 98 -10.41 -0.77 -4.04
CA LEU A 98 -10.44 -2.21 -4.34
C LEU A 98 -10.65 -3.08 -3.08
N VAL A 99 -11.55 -2.66 -2.18
CA VAL A 99 -11.82 -3.33 -0.91
C VAL A 99 -13.23 -3.89 -0.83
N SER A 100 -13.45 -4.88 0.05
CA SER A 100 -14.77 -5.40 0.33
C SER A 100 -15.66 -4.39 1.08
N SER A 101 -16.98 -4.53 0.97
CA SER A 101 -17.94 -3.67 1.67
C SER A 101 -17.77 -3.72 3.19
N ALA A 102 -17.52 -4.91 3.76
CA ALA A 102 -17.26 -5.08 5.18
C ALA A 102 -15.96 -4.41 5.62
N GLY A 103 -14.89 -4.55 4.85
CA GLY A 103 -13.60 -3.91 5.10
C GLY A 103 -13.71 -2.38 5.09
N LEU A 104 -14.40 -1.82 4.10
CA LEU A 104 -14.61 -0.37 4.02
C LEU A 104 -15.45 0.13 5.21
N SER A 105 -16.55 -0.55 5.57
CA SER A 105 -17.41 -0.14 6.69
C SER A 105 -16.64 -0.05 8.00
N GLY A 106 -15.76 -1.02 8.28
CA GLY A 106 -14.90 -1.00 9.46
C GLY A 106 -13.95 0.21 9.49
N ARG A 107 -13.33 0.53 8.34
CA ARG A 107 -12.44 1.70 8.19
C ARG A 107 -13.21 3.01 8.42
N LEU A 108 -14.34 3.19 7.76
CA LEU A 108 -15.16 4.38 7.89
C LEU A 108 -15.64 4.60 9.33
N ASN A 109 -16.04 3.54 10.03
CA ASN A 109 -16.49 3.64 11.43
C ASN A 109 -15.33 4.06 12.37
N ARG A 110 -14.10 3.60 12.14
CA ARG A 110 -12.94 4.04 12.91
C ARG A 110 -12.62 5.50 12.66
N LEU A 111 -12.55 5.88 11.39
CA LEU A 111 -12.21 7.25 10.98
C LEU A 111 -13.25 8.27 11.45
N GLU A 112 -14.53 7.93 11.42
CA GLU A 112 -15.60 8.79 11.92
C GLU A 112 -15.50 8.95 13.45
N ARG A 113 -15.35 7.87 14.21
CA ARG A 113 -15.12 7.94 15.67
C ARG A 113 -13.84 8.73 16.03
N ALA A 114 -12.82 8.64 15.23
CA ALA A 114 -11.61 9.43 15.41
C ALA A 114 -11.76 10.89 14.92
N GLY A 115 -12.91 11.28 14.34
CA GLY A 115 -13.21 12.63 13.89
C GLY A 115 -12.45 13.05 12.62
N TRP A 116 -11.92 12.10 11.85
CA TRP A 116 -11.32 12.38 10.55
C TRP A 116 -12.34 12.70 9.47
N ILE A 117 -13.45 11.98 9.48
CA ILE A 117 -14.51 12.07 8.49
C ILE A 117 -15.85 12.33 9.14
N SER A 118 -16.79 12.82 8.35
CA SER A 118 -18.21 12.89 8.66
C SER A 118 -19.02 12.19 7.58
N ARG A 119 -20.21 11.69 7.96
CA ARG A 119 -21.20 11.14 7.05
C ARG A 119 -22.43 12.03 7.05
N THR A 120 -22.90 12.34 5.86
CA THR A 120 -24.14 13.11 5.66
C THR A 120 -25.02 12.38 4.66
N THR A 121 -26.31 12.67 4.70
CA THR A 121 -27.23 12.19 3.67
C THR A 121 -27.04 13.02 2.40
N SER A 122 -27.04 12.39 1.23
CA SER A 122 -26.98 13.13 -0.03
C SER A 122 -28.21 14.04 -0.16
N PRO A 123 -28.02 15.29 -0.58
CA PRO A 123 -29.15 16.17 -0.88
C PRO A 123 -30.01 15.68 -2.04
N ASP A 124 -29.40 14.97 -3.00
CA ASP A 124 -30.07 14.50 -4.22
C ASP A 124 -30.78 13.15 -4.03
N ASP A 125 -30.27 12.30 -3.12
CA ASP A 125 -30.89 11.01 -2.80
C ASP A 125 -30.70 10.67 -1.31
N ARG A 126 -31.79 10.75 -0.57
CA ARG A 126 -31.82 10.45 0.89
C ARG A 126 -31.41 9.02 1.26
N ARG A 127 -31.33 8.12 0.29
CA ARG A 127 -30.85 6.74 0.48
C ARG A 127 -29.32 6.63 0.37
N CYS A 128 -28.69 7.66 -0.19
CA CYS A 128 -27.24 7.71 -0.36
C CYS A 128 -26.57 8.46 0.79
N SER A 129 -25.60 7.83 1.42
CA SER A 129 -24.69 8.47 2.38
C SER A 129 -23.48 9.03 1.62
N LEU A 130 -23.08 10.22 1.97
CA LEU A 130 -21.84 10.87 1.53
C LEU A 130 -20.83 10.88 2.67
N VAL A 131 -19.59 10.59 2.34
CA VAL A 131 -18.45 10.60 3.26
C VAL A 131 -17.51 11.72 2.84
N SER A 132 -17.15 12.59 3.77
CA SER A 132 -16.19 13.68 3.53
C SER A 132 -15.22 13.82 4.69
N LEU A 133 -14.05 14.41 4.45
CA LEU A 133 -13.16 14.83 5.53
C LEU A 133 -13.86 15.94 6.35
N THR A 134 -13.71 15.89 7.68
CA THR A 134 -14.02 17.06 8.51
C THR A 134 -13.02 18.19 8.20
N GLU A 135 -13.35 19.44 8.55
CA GLU A 135 -12.42 20.55 8.36
C GLU A 135 -11.09 20.30 9.08
N GLN A 136 -11.16 19.83 10.33
CA GLN A 136 -9.97 19.48 11.09
C GLN A 136 -9.25 18.26 10.48
N GLY A 137 -10.00 17.23 10.03
CA GLY A 137 -9.44 16.07 9.36
C GLY A 137 -8.66 16.44 8.09
N ARG A 138 -9.15 17.42 7.32
CA ARG A 138 -8.45 17.93 6.14
C ARG A 138 -7.13 18.62 6.51
N LYS A 139 -7.14 19.50 7.52
CA LYS A 139 -5.93 20.19 8.00
C LYS A 139 -4.89 19.19 8.51
N ASP A 140 -5.33 18.23 9.31
CA ASP A 140 -4.44 17.21 9.88
C ASP A 140 -3.88 16.30 8.77
N PHE A 141 -4.67 16.00 7.72
CA PHE A 141 -4.23 15.17 6.61
C PHE A 141 -3.18 15.86 5.73
N ASP A 142 -3.27 17.19 5.54
CA ASP A 142 -2.29 17.91 4.74
C ASP A 142 -0.87 17.79 5.33
N GLY A 143 -0.71 17.81 6.66
CA GLY A 143 0.58 17.51 7.31
C GLY A 143 0.95 16.02 7.30
N LEU A 144 -0.03 15.13 7.24
CA LEU A 144 0.20 13.69 7.16
C LEU A 144 0.76 13.29 5.78
N ILE A 145 0.18 13.83 4.70
CA ILE A 145 0.64 13.51 3.34
C ILE A 145 2.06 14.02 3.06
N GLU A 146 2.45 15.17 3.62
CA GLU A 146 3.82 15.67 3.51
C GLU A 146 4.84 14.69 4.09
N SER A 147 4.54 14.17 5.28
CA SER A 147 5.39 13.17 5.94
C SER A 147 5.45 11.87 5.13
N GLN A 148 4.31 11.43 4.57
CA GLN A 148 4.22 10.24 3.74
C GLN A 148 5.08 10.37 2.48
N LEU A 149 4.97 11.49 1.76
CA LEU A 149 5.77 11.77 0.57
C LEU A 149 7.27 11.89 0.88
N ALA A 150 7.63 12.35 2.08
CA ALA A 150 9.01 12.37 2.52
C ALA A 150 9.58 10.95 2.69
N LEU A 151 8.82 10.04 3.31
CA LEU A 151 9.21 8.64 3.44
C LEU A 151 9.30 7.95 2.07
N GLU A 152 8.38 8.21 1.15
CA GLU A 152 8.44 7.66 -0.21
C GLU A 152 9.73 8.09 -0.93
N ARG A 153 10.12 9.37 -0.81
CA ARG A 153 11.39 9.86 -1.37
C ARG A 153 12.60 9.18 -0.73
N GLU A 154 12.59 8.97 0.58
CA GLU A 154 13.63 8.27 1.31
C GLU A 154 13.77 6.82 0.82
N LEU A 155 12.67 6.07 0.77
CA LEU A 155 12.66 4.67 0.33
C LEU A 155 13.15 4.51 -1.11
N LEU A 156 12.84 5.46 -1.99
CA LEU A 156 13.27 5.45 -3.38
C LEU A 156 14.64 6.10 -3.61
N SER A 157 15.32 6.62 -2.58
CA SER A 157 16.61 7.29 -2.72
C SER A 157 17.74 6.39 -3.21
N VAL A 158 17.59 5.09 -3.04
CA VAL A 158 18.52 4.05 -3.52
C VAL A 158 18.48 3.85 -5.04
N LEU A 159 17.50 4.44 -5.73
CA LEU A 159 17.33 4.36 -7.18
C LEU A 159 17.67 5.71 -7.83
N GLU A 160 18.43 5.67 -8.90
CA GLU A 160 18.64 6.84 -9.76
C GLU A 160 17.34 7.25 -10.48
N PRO A 161 17.19 8.53 -10.90
CA PRO A 161 15.94 9.01 -11.51
C PRO A 161 15.46 8.18 -12.70
N GLU A 162 16.37 7.74 -13.56
CA GLU A 162 16.07 6.91 -14.74
C GLU A 162 15.56 5.53 -14.33
N ALA A 163 16.14 4.93 -13.28
CA ALA A 163 15.70 3.64 -12.74
C ALA A 163 14.31 3.77 -12.11
N ARG A 164 14.02 4.86 -11.39
CA ARG A 164 12.67 5.13 -10.84
C ARG A 164 11.63 5.22 -11.96
N ALA A 165 11.94 5.95 -13.02
CA ALA A 165 11.05 6.08 -14.18
C ALA A 165 10.80 4.73 -14.86
N ALA A 166 11.85 3.92 -15.03
CA ALA A 166 11.74 2.58 -15.63
C ALA A 166 10.87 1.64 -14.77
N VAL A 167 11.07 1.61 -13.46
CA VAL A 167 10.26 0.84 -12.52
C VAL A 167 8.80 1.29 -12.56
N ALA A 168 8.53 2.59 -12.51
CA ALA A 168 7.17 3.13 -12.58
C ALA A 168 6.47 2.73 -13.89
N ALA A 169 7.18 2.80 -15.03
CA ALA A 169 6.63 2.39 -16.33
C ALA A 169 6.34 0.88 -16.40
N ALA A 170 7.21 0.04 -15.84
CA ALA A 170 7.01 -1.41 -15.80
C ALA A 170 5.82 -1.79 -14.92
N LEU A 171 5.73 -1.23 -13.71
CA LEU A 171 4.62 -1.45 -12.78
C LEU A 171 3.28 -0.94 -13.34
N ARG A 172 3.27 0.19 -14.06
CA ARG A 172 2.09 0.69 -14.74
C ARG A 172 1.54 -0.31 -15.77
N LYS A 173 2.42 -0.92 -16.58
CA LYS A 173 1.99 -1.93 -17.58
C LYS A 173 1.38 -3.15 -16.89
N LEU A 174 2.00 -3.63 -15.81
CA LEU A 174 1.49 -4.75 -15.04
C LEU A 174 0.14 -4.43 -14.41
N LEU A 175 0.00 -3.26 -13.79
CA LEU A 175 -1.22 -2.82 -13.13
C LEU A 175 -2.39 -2.71 -14.12
N LEU A 176 -2.17 -2.08 -15.28
CA LEU A 176 -3.18 -1.99 -16.34
C LEU A 176 -3.65 -3.37 -16.80
N SER A 177 -2.75 -4.34 -16.93
CA SER A 177 -3.12 -5.72 -17.28
C SER A 177 -3.99 -6.39 -16.21
N LEU A 178 -3.70 -6.15 -14.93
CA LEU A 178 -4.46 -6.71 -13.80
C LEU A 178 -5.83 -6.05 -13.62
N GLU A 179 -5.94 -4.74 -13.85
CA GLU A 179 -7.19 -3.99 -13.74
C GLU A 179 -8.16 -4.26 -14.89
N THR A 180 -7.65 -4.69 -16.06
CA THR A 180 -8.47 -5.00 -17.24
C THR A 180 -8.78 -6.49 -17.39
N ALA A 181 -8.21 -7.35 -16.54
CA ALA A 181 -8.53 -8.77 -16.52
C ALA A 181 -10.00 -8.97 -16.08
N PRO A 182 -10.77 -9.85 -16.78
CA PRO A 182 -12.18 -10.10 -16.50
C PRO A 182 -12.42 -10.77 -15.13
#